data_4c12b4e5f0785d84f4d29e0ec51f7b7d
#
_entry.id   4c12b4e5f0785d84f4d29e0ec51f7b7d
#
_cell.length_a   1.000
_cell.length_b   1.000
_cell.length_c   1.000
_cell.angle_alpha   90.00
_cell.angle_beta   90.00
_cell.angle_gamma   90.00
#
_symmetry.space_group_name_H-M   'P 1'
#
loop_
_entity.id
_entity.type
_entity.pdbx_description
1 polymer ?
#
loop_
_entity_poly.entity_id
_entity_poly.type
_entity_poly.pdbx_seq_one_letter_code
_entity_poly.pdbx_strand_id
1 'polypeptide(L)'
;MAKVAIVILNWNGQAMLAKYLPNVIEYSRQDAEVWVADNCSSDQSMRLLETQFPQVKTIVLEQNFGFAEGYNRALKQIEAEYYILLNSDVEVSHHWLTPLIEFMDSHPQVAACQPKLLAEYDKDSFEYAGACGGFLDKYGYPFCRGRIFNMVERDNGQYDYQQEILWATGACMMIRSKDYWGAGGLDGRFFAHNEEIDLCWRLRLMGRQIYCIPESEVYHVGGGTLPKSNPMKTFLNFRNNLTMLYKNLSDNELKKVMRMRWFLDYLAAFEMLILGRNWGDFKAVFKARKAFKAWRADFDEDRRRIQASRQETEIPQIYQKSILWQYYAKGKKTFKDLM
;
A
#
# COMPACT_ATOMS: atom_id res chain seq x y z
N MET A 1 5.22 24.25 -11.79
CA MET A 1 4.71 22.95 -11.33
C MET A 1 5.80 21.91 -11.54
N ALA A 2 6.23 21.23 -10.52
CA ALA A 2 7.21 20.15 -10.65
C ALA A 2 6.60 18.99 -11.43
N LYS A 3 7.43 18.25 -12.19
CA LYS A 3 6.94 17.03 -12.85
C LYS A 3 6.67 15.94 -11.83
N VAL A 4 7.63 15.69 -10.94
CA VAL A 4 7.54 14.66 -9.89
C VAL A 4 7.81 15.26 -8.52
N ALA A 5 6.97 14.96 -7.54
CA ALA A 5 7.23 15.21 -6.13
C ALA A 5 7.33 13.87 -5.38
N ILE A 6 8.52 13.58 -4.86
CA ILE A 6 8.74 12.47 -3.94
C ILE A 6 8.37 12.96 -2.55
N VAL A 7 7.39 12.34 -1.92
CA VAL A 7 6.89 12.74 -0.61
C VAL A 7 7.10 11.61 0.39
N ILE A 8 7.92 11.89 1.39
CA ILE A 8 8.21 10.99 2.50
C ILE A 8 7.40 11.45 3.71
N LEU A 9 6.43 10.65 4.15
CA LEU A 9 5.71 10.90 5.39
C LEU A 9 6.53 10.37 6.57
N ASN A 10 6.98 11.26 7.43
CA ASN A 10 7.84 10.94 8.57
C ASN A 10 7.09 11.03 9.90
N TRP A 11 7.27 10.07 10.78
CA TRP A 11 6.87 10.12 12.18
C TRP A 11 7.89 9.40 13.05
N ASN A 12 8.67 10.17 13.82
CA ASN A 12 9.75 9.67 14.67
C ASN A 12 10.74 8.76 13.92
N GLY A 13 11.06 9.16 12.67
CA GLY A 13 11.89 8.38 11.75
C GLY A 13 13.30 8.92 11.56
N GLN A 14 13.86 9.67 12.53
CA GLN A 14 15.18 10.29 12.42
C GLN A 14 16.26 9.34 11.91
N ALA A 15 16.33 8.13 12.44
CA ALA A 15 17.37 7.16 12.05
C ALA A 15 17.18 6.67 10.61
N MET A 16 15.94 6.50 10.16
CA MET A 16 15.63 6.07 8.79
C MET A 16 15.92 7.20 7.79
N LEU A 17 15.51 8.42 8.11
CA LEU A 17 15.84 9.59 7.30
C LEU A 17 17.37 9.78 7.17
N ALA A 18 18.11 9.69 8.28
CA ALA A 18 19.57 9.81 8.25
C ALA A 18 20.23 8.75 7.34
N LYS A 19 19.67 7.53 7.30
CA LYS A 19 20.22 6.41 6.53
C LYS A 19 19.86 6.48 5.04
N TYR A 20 18.58 6.72 4.70
CA TYR A 20 18.08 6.52 3.34
C TYR A 20 17.87 7.81 2.54
N LEU A 21 17.59 8.94 3.20
CA LEU A 21 17.34 10.21 2.51
C LEU A 21 18.51 10.67 1.61
N PRO A 22 19.80 10.46 1.96
CA PRO A 22 20.91 10.78 1.06
C PRO A 22 20.78 10.15 -0.31
N ASN A 23 20.43 8.85 -0.39
CA ASN A 23 20.28 8.13 -1.66
C ASN A 23 19.08 8.66 -2.45
N VAL A 24 17.96 8.94 -1.77
CA VAL A 24 16.77 9.51 -2.41
C VAL A 24 17.10 10.86 -3.05
N ILE A 25 17.84 11.73 -2.35
CA ILE A 25 18.25 13.03 -2.88
C ILE A 25 19.19 12.85 -4.07
N GLU A 26 20.23 12.03 -3.92
CA GLU A 26 21.27 11.86 -4.93
C GLU A 26 20.71 11.28 -6.23
N TYR A 27 19.88 10.22 -6.14
CA TYR A 27 19.38 9.50 -7.31
C TYR A 27 18.09 10.07 -7.90
N SER A 28 17.57 11.17 -7.35
CA SER A 28 16.33 11.80 -7.82
C SER A 28 16.46 13.29 -8.18
N ARG A 29 17.58 13.95 -7.86
CA ARG A 29 17.73 15.42 -7.91
C ARG A 29 17.53 16.05 -9.27
N GLN A 30 17.66 15.29 -10.36
CA GLN A 30 17.50 15.80 -11.72
C GLN A 30 16.03 15.76 -12.19
N ASP A 31 15.25 14.84 -11.64
CA ASP A 31 13.93 14.48 -12.16
C ASP A 31 12.78 14.82 -11.19
N ALA A 32 13.08 15.04 -9.91
CA ALA A 32 12.06 15.22 -8.89
C ALA A 32 12.44 16.21 -7.79
N GLU A 33 11.42 16.81 -7.18
CA GLU A 33 11.53 17.51 -5.89
C GLU A 33 11.33 16.53 -4.74
N VAL A 34 12.21 16.60 -3.73
CA VAL A 34 12.10 15.75 -2.53
C VAL A 34 11.45 16.55 -1.38
N TRP A 35 10.40 15.99 -0.83
CA TRP A 35 9.62 16.53 0.27
C TRP A 35 9.62 15.57 1.44
N VAL A 36 9.78 16.09 2.65
CA VAL A 36 9.50 15.35 3.89
C VAL A 36 8.33 16.02 4.59
N ALA A 37 7.23 15.29 4.74
CA ALA A 37 6.08 15.70 5.52
C ALA A 37 6.20 15.11 6.93
N ASP A 38 6.53 15.94 7.90
CA ASP A 38 6.64 15.54 9.29
C ASP A 38 5.26 15.46 9.95
N ASN A 39 4.89 14.29 10.38
CA ASN A 39 3.58 13.98 10.96
C ASN A 39 3.58 14.19 12.49
N CYS A 40 4.10 15.35 12.93
CA CYS A 40 4.26 15.75 14.33
C CYS A 40 5.22 14.82 15.10
N SER A 41 6.45 14.69 14.62
CA SER A 41 7.49 13.92 15.30
C SER A 41 7.93 14.58 16.60
N SER A 42 8.28 13.78 17.58
CA SER A 42 8.85 14.19 18.87
C SER A 42 10.35 13.92 19.01
N ASP A 43 10.95 13.26 18.00
CA ASP A 43 12.39 13.00 17.93
C ASP A 43 13.16 14.17 17.28
N GLN A 44 14.40 13.96 16.86
CA GLN A 44 15.24 14.99 16.24
C GLN A 44 15.09 15.04 14.71
N SER A 45 14.03 14.45 14.12
CA SER A 45 13.82 14.43 12.67
C SER A 45 13.90 15.80 12.02
N MET A 46 13.18 16.80 12.59
CA MET A 46 13.17 18.15 12.04
C MET A 46 14.53 18.83 12.12
N ARG A 47 15.23 18.69 13.25
CA ARG A 47 16.60 19.22 13.40
C ARG A 47 17.57 18.57 12.41
N LEU A 48 17.45 17.26 12.17
CA LEU A 48 18.23 16.55 11.17
C LEU A 48 18.01 17.16 9.77
N LEU A 49 16.76 17.40 9.37
CA LEU A 49 16.41 17.98 8.08
C LEU A 49 16.99 19.38 7.94
N GLU A 50 16.79 20.25 8.93
CA GLU A 50 17.30 21.64 8.92
C GLU A 50 18.82 21.70 8.82
N THR A 51 19.54 20.82 9.53
CA THR A 51 21.01 20.92 9.64
C THR A 51 21.77 20.13 8.57
N GLN A 52 21.24 18.99 8.13
CA GLN A 52 21.96 18.10 7.19
C GLN A 52 21.34 18.04 5.79
N PHE A 53 20.05 18.37 5.65
CA PHE A 53 19.34 18.28 4.37
C PHE A 53 18.55 19.56 4.04
N PRO A 54 19.17 20.77 4.09
CA PRO A 54 18.46 22.02 3.87
C PRO A 54 17.85 22.19 2.48
N GLN A 55 18.25 21.35 1.52
CA GLN A 55 17.70 21.31 0.16
C GLN A 55 16.37 20.54 0.06
N VAL A 56 16.00 19.77 1.09
CA VAL A 56 14.74 19.04 1.14
C VAL A 56 13.62 19.99 1.58
N LYS A 57 12.52 19.97 0.83
CA LYS A 57 11.34 20.74 1.21
C LYS A 57 10.60 20.06 2.36
N THR A 58 10.16 20.82 3.34
CA THR A 58 9.53 20.28 4.54
C THR A 58 8.10 20.79 4.71
N ILE A 59 7.22 19.91 5.16
CA ILE A 59 5.85 20.24 5.62
C ILE A 59 5.74 19.71 7.04
N VAL A 60 5.27 20.54 7.98
CA VAL A 60 5.07 20.12 9.37
C VAL A 60 3.57 20.08 9.66
N LEU A 61 3.07 18.91 10.04
CA LEU A 61 1.68 18.71 10.42
C LEU A 61 1.50 18.91 11.93
N GLU A 62 0.34 19.43 12.31
CA GLU A 62 0.04 19.83 13.69
C GLU A 62 -0.15 18.67 14.69
N GLN A 63 -0.40 17.46 14.17
CA GLN A 63 -0.51 16.21 14.96
C GLN A 63 -0.21 14.99 14.08
N ASN A 64 -0.05 13.82 14.70
CA ASN A 64 0.04 12.56 13.95
C ASN A 64 -1.35 12.13 13.44
N PHE A 65 -1.58 12.35 12.15
CA PHE A 65 -2.81 11.98 11.44
C PHE A 65 -2.83 10.53 10.94
N GLY A 66 -1.79 9.75 11.23
CA GLY A 66 -1.60 8.43 10.61
C GLY A 66 -1.08 8.54 9.18
N PHE A 67 -1.05 7.42 8.49
CA PHE A 67 -0.49 7.34 7.14
C PHE A 67 -1.42 8.01 6.09
N ALA A 68 -2.68 7.59 6.05
CA ALA A 68 -3.60 8.01 5.01
C ALA A 68 -3.91 9.52 5.04
N GLU A 69 -4.35 10.05 6.18
CA GLU A 69 -4.67 11.48 6.29
C GLU A 69 -3.40 12.34 6.32
N GLY A 70 -2.28 11.84 6.85
CA GLY A 70 -0.98 12.51 6.79
C GLY A 70 -0.57 12.80 5.35
N TYR A 71 -0.61 11.81 4.46
CA TYR A 71 -0.37 12.02 3.04
C TYR A 71 -1.38 12.97 2.39
N ASN A 72 -2.67 12.84 2.65
CA ASN A 72 -3.67 13.75 2.10
C ASN A 72 -3.35 15.22 2.45
N ARG A 73 -3.00 15.51 3.70
CA ARG A 73 -2.68 16.86 4.15
C ARG A 73 -1.39 17.41 3.56
N ALA A 74 -0.38 16.56 3.41
CA ALA A 74 0.87 16.93 2.77
C ALA A 74 0.67 17.21 1.28
N LEU A 75 0.05 16.28 0.55
CA LEU A 75 -0.14 16.37 -0.89
C LEU A 75 -1.04 17.54 -1.32
N LYS A 76 -1.95 18.01 -0.45
CA LYS A 76 -2.74 19.23 -0.71
C LYS A 76 -1.89 20.49 -0.81
N GLN A 77 -0.67 20.48 -0.30
CA GLN A 77 0.24 21.62 -0.30
C GLN A 77 1.29 21.53 -1.43
N ILE A 78 1.23 20.47 -2.25
CA ILE A 78 2.25 20.16 -3.28
C ILE A 78 1.59 20.15 -4.66
N GLU A 79 2.13 20.95 -5.57
CA GLU A 79 1.73 20.95 -6.96
C GLU A 79 2.75 20.18 -7.81
N ALA A 80 2.35 19.00 -8.29
CA ALA A 80 3.15 18.18 -9.21
C ALA A 80 2.24 17.39 -10.15
N GLU A 81 2.78 16.94 -11.28
CA GLU A 81 2.07 16.06 -12.20
C GLU A 81 1.95 14.65 -11.60
N TYR A 82 3.05 14.18 -11.00
CA TYR A 82 3.13 12.89 -10.33
C TYR A 82 3.53 13.06 -8.86
N TYR A 83 2.86 12.35 -7.99
CA TYR A 83 3.31 12.13 -6.62
C TYR A 83 4.00 10.77 -6.53
N ILE A 84 5.07 10.69 -5.76
CA ILE A 84 5.61 9.42 -5.27
C ILE A 84 5.43 9.39 -3.76
N LEU A 85 4.57 8.50 -3.29
CA LEU A 85 4.48 8.15 -1.88
C LEU A 85 5.65 7.21 -1.61
N LEU A 86 6.56 7.62 -0.73
CA LEU A 86 7.77 6.88 -0.39
C LEU A 86 7.91 6.75 1.12
N ASN A 87 8.09 5.54 1.62
CA ASN A 87 8.37 5.35 3.04
C ASN A 87 9.79 5.82 3.38
N SER A 88 9.97 6.27 4.63
CA SER A 88 11.28 6.73 5.14
C SER A 88 12.32 5.60 5.28
N ASP A 89 11.90 4.34 5.26
CA ASP A 89 12.73 3.14 5.37
C ASP A 89 12.94 2.41 4.04
N VAL A 90 12.90 3.16 2.94
CA VAL A 90 13.19 2.66 1.58
C VAL A 90 14.53 3.18 1.09
N GLU A 91 15.42 2.26 0.71
CA GLU A 91 16.64 2.54 -0.07
C GLU A 91 16.30 2.49 -1.56
N VAL A 92 16.54 3.56 -2.29
CA VAL A 92 16.34 3.59 -3.74
C VAL A 92 17.62 3.22 -4.48
N SER A 93 17.50 2.52 -5.61
CA SER A 93 18.62 2.18 -6.47
C SER A 93 18.97 3.31 -7.44
N HIS A 94 20.13 3.22 -8.08
CA HIS A 94 20.51 4.14 -9.14
C HIS A 94 19.54 4.00 -10.33
N HIS A 95 19.06 5.12 -10.90
CA HIS A 95 18.08 5.16 -12.00
C HIS A 95 16.68 4.59 -11.68
N TRP A 96 16.32 4.41 -10.40
CA TRP A 96 15.01 3.86 -10.01
C TRP A 96 13.82 4.67 -10.54
N LEU A 97 14.00 5.98 -10.70
CA LEU A 97 12.91 6.90 -11.02
C LEU A 97 12.61 6.98 -12.53
N THR A 98 13.64 6.92 -13.36
CA THR A 98 13.52 7.10 -14.81
C THR A 98 12.55 6.12 -15.47
N PRO A 99 12.60 4.77 -15.22
CA PRO A 99 11.66 3.84 -15.81
C PRO A 99 10.19 4.10 -15.42
N LEU A 100 9.96 4.58 -14.19
CA LEU A 100 8.62 4.93 -13.74
C LEU A 100 8.05 6.13 -14.48
N ILE A 101 8.88 7.20 -14.65
CA ILE A 101 8.48 8.42 -15.37
C ILE A 101 8.18 8.10 -16.84
N GLU A 102 9.11 7.44 -17.52
CA GLU A 102 8.99 7.10 -18.94
C GLU A 102 7.74 6.23 -19.20
N PHE A 103 7.49 5.26 -18.32
CA PHE A 103 6.31 4.41 -18.42
C PHE A 103 5.03 5.22 -18.22
N MET A 104 4.96 6.04 -17.18
CA MET A 104 3.78 6.87 -16.91
C MET A 104 3.53 7.88 -18.03
N ASP A 105 4.56 8.52 -18.59
CA ASP A 105 4.43 9.47 -19.70
C ASP A 105 3.85 8.82 -20.97
N SER A 106 4.31 7.61 -21.28
CA SER A 106 3.90 6.87 -22.48
C SER A 106 2.54 6.17 -22.33
N HIS A 107 2.00 6.05 -21.11
CA HIS A 107 0.76 5.32 -20.82
C HIS A 107 -0.27 6.19 -20.08
N PRO A 108 -0.97 7.12 -20.74
CA PRO A 108 -1.89 8.06 -20.10
C PRO A 108 -3.09 7.39 -19.40
N GLN A 109 -3.44 6.14 -19.73
CA GLN A 109 -4.48 5.35 -19.09
C GLN A 109 -4.04 4.79 -17.73
N VAL A 110 -2.73 4.75 -17.43
CA VAL A 110 -2.18 4.28 -16.15
C VAL A 110 -2.27 5.40 -15.12
N ALA A 111 -2.95 5.13 -14.01
CA ALA A 111 -3.07 6.06 -12.89
C ALA A 111 -1.89 5.99 -11.93
N ALA A 112 -1.40 4.79 -11.66
CA ALA A 112 -0.32 4.55 -10.72
C ALA A 112 0.58 3.39 -11.14
N CYS A 113 1.83 3.42 -10.68
CA CYS A 113 2.74 2.29 -10.79
C CYS A 113 3.62 2.17 -9.54
N GLN A 114 4.25 1.01 -9.40
CA GLN A 114 5.25 0.75 -8.38
C GLN A 114 6.50 0.12 -9.01
N PRO A 115 7.69 0.30 -8.40
CA PRO A 115 8.86 -0.49 -8.74
C PRO A 115 8.74 -1.95 -8.26
N LYS A 116 9.71 -2.78 -8.57
CA LYS A 116 9.98 -4.03 -7.87
C LYS A 116 10.55 -3.71 -6.49
N LEU A 117 9.96 -4.26 -5.43
CA LEU A 117 10.43 -4.09 -4.05
C LEU A 117 11.13 -5.36 -3.58
N LEU A 118 12.38 -5.21 -3.18
CA LEU A 118 13.19 -6.24 -2.56
C LEU A 118 13.40 -5.94 -1.08
N ALA A 119 13.74 -6.96 -0.29
CA ALA A 119 14.01 -6.78 1.13
C ALA A 119 15.38 -6.12 1.33
N GLU A 120 15.47 -5.07 2.14
CA GLU A 120 16.74 -4.36 2.39
C GLU A 120 17.79 -5.26 3.05
N TYR A 121 17.36 -6.15 3.94
CA TYR A 121 18.23 -7.08 4.66
C TYR A 121 18.61 -8.35 3.85
N ASP A 122 17.89 -8.64 2.75
CA ASP A 122 18.17 -9.76 1.83
C ASP A 122 17.75 -9.34 0.42
N LYS A 123 18.64 -8.63 -0.27
CA LYS A 123 18.38 -8.01 -1.58
C LYS A 123 18.10 -9.01 -2.71
N ASP A 124 18.26 -10.30 -2.46
CA ASP A 124 17.88 -11.40 -3.36
C ASP A 124 16.46 -11.92 -3.12
N SER A 125 15.75 -11.41 -2.13
CA SER A 125 14.38 -11.80 -1.80
C SER A 125 13.40 -10.67 -2.02
N PHE A 126 12.17 -11.00 -2.46
CA PHE A 126 11.12 -9.99 -2.56
C PHE A 126 10.76 -9.42 -1.18
N GLU A 127 10.30 -8.19 -1.17
CA GLU A 127 9.80 -7.56 0.05
C GLU A 127 8.39 -8.07 0.37
N TYR A 128 8.04 -8.12 1.66
CA TYR A 128 6.80 -8.72 2.16
C TYR A 128 5.53 -7.95 1.76
N ALA A 129 5.55 -6.61 1.78
CA ALA A 129 4.34 -5.78 1.69
C ALA A 129 3.97 -5.33 0.27
N GLY A 130 4.87 -5.49 -0.71
CA GLY A 130 4.62 -5.01 -2.07
C GLY A 130 5.19 -5.92 -3.15
N ALA A 131 6.34 -6.54 -2.86
CA ALA A 131 7.04 -7.44 -3.77
C ALA A 131 7.06 -6.90 -5.22
N CYS A 132 6.56 -7.66 -6.17
CA CYS A 132 6.45 -7.27 -7.58
C CYS A 132 5.00 -7.02 -8.02
N GLY A 133 4.21 -6.34 -7.16
CA GLY A 133 2.84 -5.94 -7.43
C GLY A 133 1.77 -6.78 -6.75
N GLY A 134 0.67 -6.13 -6.40
CA GLY A 134 -0.39 -6.67 -5.56
C GLY A 134 -1.66 -7.09 -6.29
N PHE A 135 -2.28 -8.12 -5.75
CA PHE A 135 -3.54 -8.74 -6.20
C PHE A 135 -4.47 -8.96 -5.00
N LEU A 136 -5.73 -9.19 -5.26
CA LEU A 136 -6.70 -9.68 -4.27
C LEU A 136 -7.31 -10.99 -4.73
N ASP A 137 -7.65 -11.86 -3.79
CA ASP A 137 -8.51 -13.00 -4.10
C ASP A 137 -10.00 -12.57 -4.06
N LYS A 138 -10.90 -13.45 -4.49
CA LYS A 138 -12.35 -13.20 -4.51
C LYS A 138 -12.98 -12.88 -3.14
N TYR A 139 -12.25 -13.07 -2.07
CA TYR A 139 -12.68 -12.72 -0.71
C TYR A 139 -11.94 -11.48 -0.16
N GLY A 140 -11.11 -10.85 -0.98
CA GLY A 140 -10.36 -9.64 -0.66
C GLY A 140 -9.13 -9.87 0.21
N TYR A 141 -8.56 -11.07 0.20
CA TYR A 141 -7.26 -11.32 0.83
C TYR A 141 -6.14 -10.86 -0.10
N PRO A 142 -5.24 -9.95 0.36
CA PRO A 142 -4.16 -9.45 -0.47
C PRO A 142 -3.00 -10.45 -0.55
N PHE A 143 -2.45 -10.57 -1.75
CA PHE A 143 -1.22 -11.31 -2.03
C PHE A 143 -0.43 -10.58 -3.12
N CYS A 144 0.83 -10.94 -3.31
CA CYS A 144 1.71 -10.26 -4.25
C CYS A 144 2.38 -11.27 -5.19
N ARG A 145 2.77 -10.79 -6.34
CA ARG A 145 3.70 -11.48 -7.23
C ARG A 145 5.08 -11.46 -6.55
N GLY A 146 5.51 -12.61 -6.03
CA GLY A 146 6.69 -12.80 -5.18
C GLY A 146 6.39 -13.06 -3.70
N ARG A 147 5.10 -13.00 -3.26
CA ARG A 147 4.75 -13.32 -1.87
C ARG A 147 3.30 -13.81 -1.72
N ILE A 148 3.12 -14.97 -1.07
CA ILE A 148 1.81 -15.48 -0.65
C ILE A 148 1.87 -15.76 0.86
N PHE A 149 1.09 -15.05 1.67
CA PHE A 149 1.14 -15.09 3.14
C PHE A 149 2.57 -14.90 3.65
N ASN A 150 3.10 -15.88 4.39
CA ASN A 150 4.45 -15.84 4.95
C ASN A 150 5.54 -16.40 4.02
N MET A 151 5.13 -16.92 2.86
CA MET A 151 6.10 -17.41 1.86
C MET A 151 6.50 -16.26 0.94
N VAL A 152 7.73 -15.82 1.11
CA VAL A 152 8.41 -14.83 0.26
C VAL A 152 9.32 -15.59 -0.68
N GLU A 153 9.24 -15.27 -1.97
CA GLU A 153 10.08 -15.90 -3.00
C GLU A 153 11.43 -15.16 -3.10
N ARG A 154 12.46 -15.88 -3.53
CA ARG A 154 13.70 -15.25 -3.99
C ARG A 154 13.48 -14.65 -5.37
N ASP A 155 14.12 -13.52 -5.64
CA ASP A 155 14.14 -12.94 -6.97
C ASP A 155 15.21 -13.65 -7.83
N ASN A 156 14.75 -14.31 -8.86
CA ASN A 156 15.57 -14.96 -9.87
C ASN A 156 15.24 -14.42 -11.27
N GLY A 157 14.71 -13.19 -11.35
CA GLY A 157 14.24 -12.59 -12.59
C GLY A 157 12.90 -13.15 -13.09
N GLN A 158 12.20 -13.99 -12.31
CA GLN A 158 10.96 -14.64 -12.74
C GLN A 158 9.81 -13.67 -12.98
N TYR A 159 9.92 -12.43 -12.50
CA TYR A 159 8.92 -11.38 -12.62
C TYR A 159 9.47 -10.09 -13.25
N ASP A 160 10.58 -10.16 -13.99
CA ASP A 160 11.22 -9.03 -14.66
C ASP A 160 10.50 -8.64 -15.96
N TYR A 161 9.18 -8.48 -15.86
CA TYR A 161 8.34 -7.95 -16.93
C TYR A 161 7.23 -7.07 -16.34
N GLN A 162 6.91 -6.01 -17.05
CA GLN A 162 5.84 -5.10 -16.70
C GLN A 162 4.51 -5.84 -16.60
N GLN A 163 3.82 -5.64 -15.50
CA GLN A 163 2.58 -6.37 -15.24
C GLN A 163 1.50 -5.43 -14.72
N GLU A 164 0.32 -5.52 -15.31
CA GLU A 164 -0.86 -4.89 -14.76
C GLU A 164 -1.26 -5.57 -13.45
N ILE A 165 -1.45 -4.78 -12.40
CA ILE A 165 -1.71 -5.22 -11.02
C ILE A 165 -3.00 -4.58 -10.49
N LEU A 166 -3.52 -5.09 -9.37
CA LEU A 166 -4.67 -4.48 -8.72
C LEU A 166 -4.26 -3.29 -7.87
N TRP A 167 -3.18 -3.44 -7.09
CA TRP A 167 -2.74 -2.40 -6.17
C TRP A 167 -1.22 -2.29 -6.13
N ALA A 168 -0.77 -1.06 -6.01
CA ALA A 168 0.61 -0.67 -5.73
C ALA A 168 0.78 -0.41 -4.24
N THR A 169 1.96 -0.76 -3.70
CA THR A 169 2.25 -0.60 -2.27
C THR A 169 2.49 0.86 -1.90
N GLY A 170 1.98 1.26 -0.72
CA GLY A 170 2.26 2.58 -0.15
C GLY A 170 3.74 2.79 0.24
N ALA A 171 4.58 1.74 0.24
CA ALA A 171 6.01 1.88 0.50
C ALA A 171 6.74 2.63 -0.62
N CYS A 172 6.33 2.43 -1.89
CA CYS A 172 6.81 3.19 -3.04
C CYS A 172 5.75 3.14 -4.16
N MET A 173 4.95 4.18 -4.29
CA MET A 173 3.90 4.28 -5.30
C MET A 173 4.00 5.61 -6.04
N MET A 174 4.22 5.56 -7.36
CA MET A 174 4.06 6.72 -8.23
C MET A 174 2.62 6.80 -8.72
N ILE A 175 1.99 7.96 -8.59
CA ILE A 175 0.58 8.18 -8.96
C ILE A 175 0.38 9.54 -9.62
N ARG A 176 -0.48 9.63 -10.64
CA ARG A 176 -0.88 10.92 -11.21
C ARG A 176 -1.68 11.72 -10.18
N SER A 177 -1.29 12.95 -9.95
CA SER A 177 -1.97 13.82 -8.98
C SER A 177 -3.46 14.01 -9.30
N LYS A 178 -3.82 14.15 -10.58
CA LYS A 178 -5.23 14.25 -11.01
C LYS A 178 -6.05 13.00 -10.68
N ASP A 179 -5.44 11.80 -10.81
CA ASP A 179 -6.12 10.54 -10.52
C ASP A 179 -6.21 10.31 -9.01
N TYR A 180 -5.17 10.68 -8.25
CA TYR A 180 -5.19 10.65 -6.79
C TYR A 180 -6.38 11.45 -6.24
N TRP A 181 -6.49 12.70 -6.64
CA TRP A 181 -7.56 13.58 -6.18
C TRP A 181 -8.92 13.25 -6.83
N GLY A 182 -8.93 12.81 -8.08
CA GLY A 182 -10.15 12.35 -8.77
C GLY A 182 -10.80 11.15 -8.09
N ALA A 183 -10.00 10.25 -7.52
CA ALA A 183 -10.49 9.14 -6.72
C ALA A 183 -10.79 9.53 -5.24
N GLY A 184 -10.49 10.77 -4.82
CA GLY A 184 -10.73 11.30 -3.47
C GLY A 184 -9.57 11.05 -2.49
N GLY A 185 -8.36 10.76 -2.97
CA GLY A 185 -7.18 10.50 -2.15
C GLY A 185 -7.24 9.19 -1.35
N LEU A 186 -6.37 9.04 -0.37
CA LEU A 186 -6.45 7.96 0.61
C LEU A 186 -7.61 8.19 1.58
N ASP A 187 -8.28 7.15 2.05
CA ASP A 187 -9.33 7.31 3.06
C ASP A 187 -8.71 7.51 4.45
N GLY A 188 -8.66 8.76 4.91
CA GLY A 188 -8.02 9.15 6.17
C GLY A 188 -8.54 8.41 7.41
N ARG A 189 -9.78 7.88 7.36
CA ARG A 189 -10.38 7.11 8.45
C ARG A 189 -9.68 5.77 8.67
N PHE A 190 -8.94 5.26 7.67
CA PHE A 190 -8.19 4.00 7.81
C PHE A 190 -7.02 4.12 8.77
N PHE A 191 -6.46 5.30 8.92
CA PHE A 191 -5.26 5.60 9.69
C PHE A 191 -4.00 4.97 9.07
N ALA A 192 -3.94 3.65 8.97
CA ALA A 192 -2.90 2.86 8.30
C ALA A 192 -3.41 1.46 7.93
N HIS A 193 -2.85 0.86 6.91
CA HIS A 193 -3.13 -0.45 6.30
C HIS A 193 -4.41 -0.53 5.49
N ASN A 194 -4.31 -1.02 4.27
CA ASN A 194 -5.31 -1.16 3.21
C ASN A 194 -5.81 0.15 2.57
N GLU A 195 -5.34 1.34 2.98
CA GLU A 195 -5.70 2.62 2.36
C GLU A 195 -5.22 2.72 0.92
N GLU A 196 -4.01 2.23 0.64
CA GLU A 196 -3.44 2.17 -0.70
C GLU A 196 -4.18 1.15 -1.58
N ILE A 197 -4.55 0.00 -1.01
CA ILE A 197 -5.34 -1.02 -1.72
C ILE A 197 -6.73 -0.48 -2.05
N ASP A 198 -7.37 0.22 -1.11
CA ASP A 198 -8.67 0.86 -1.31
C ASP A 198 -8.61 1.93 -2.41
N LEU A 199 -7.59 2.80 -2.40
CA LEU A 199 -7.38 3.81 -3.44
C LEU A 199 -7.19 3.14 -4.81
N CYS A 200 -6.31 2.16 -4.89
CA CYS A 200 -6.03 1.42 -6.12
C CYS A 200 -7.29 0.72 -6.65
N TRP A 201 -8.08 0.12 -5.79
CA TRP A 201 -9.33 -0.53 -6.20
C TRP A 201 -10.35 0.48 -6.75
N ARG A 202 -10.49 1.66 -6.11
CA ARG A 202 -11.33 2.76 -6.62
C ARG A 202 -10.89 3.21 -8.01
N LEU A 203 -9.58 3.39 -8.22
CA LEU A 203 -9.02 3.72 -9.54
C LEU A 203 -9.34 2.66 -10.59
N ARG A 204 -9.19 1.38 -10.24
CA ARG A 204 -9.56 0.26 -11.14
C ARG A 204 -11.04 0.29 -11.51
N LEU A 205 -11.92 0.57 -10.54
CA LEU A 205 -13.37 0.70 -10.80
C LEU A 205 -13.70 1.88 -11.72
N MET A 206 -12.85 2.92 -11.75
CA MET A 206 -12.95 4.07 -12.65
C MET A 206 -12.33 3.80 -14.04
N GLY A 207 -11.94 2.56 -14.35
CA GLY A 207 -11.32 2.19 -15.63
C GLY A 207 -9.84 2.56 -15.74
N ARG A 208 -9.19 2.96 -14.64
CA ARG A 208 -7.76 3.25 -14.63
C ARG A 208 -6.93 2.00 -14.44
N GLN A 209 -5.71 2.00 -15.01
CA GLN A 209 -4.76 0.89 -14.89
C GLN A 209 -3.70 1.17 -13.83
N ILE A 210 -3.14 0.11 -13.25
CA ILE A 210 -2.05 0.16 -12.28
C ILE A 210 -1.01 -0.90 -12.68
N TYR A 211 0.28 -0.55 -12.63
CA TYR A 211 1.35 -1.43 -13.08
C TYR A 211 2.46 -1.61 -12.06
N CYS A 212 3.15 -2.73 -12.15
CA CYS A 212 4.48 -2.93 -11.58
C CYS A 212 5.51 -2.85 -12.71
N ILE A 213 6.55 -2.03 -12.49
CA ILE A 213 7.63 -1.73 -13.44
C ILE A 213 8.94 -2.26 -12.85
N PRO A 214 9.31 -3.52 -13.14
CA PRO A 214 10.46 -4.17 -12.50
C PRO A 214 11.82 -3.65 -12.96
N GLU A 215 11.88 -2.87 -14.03
CA GLU A 215 13.08 -2.14 -14.46
C GLU A 215 13.51 -1.07 -13.42
N SER A 216 12.59 -0.69 -12.55
CA SER A 216 12.83 0.11 -11.35
C SER A 216 12.85 -0.80 -10.12
N GLU A 217 13.91 -0.69 -9.31
CA GLU A 217 14.09 -1.49 -8.10
C GLU A 217 14.33 -0.60 -6.89
N VAL A 218 13.70 -0.95 -5.77
CA VAL A 218 13.94 -0.33 -4.46
C VAL A 218 13.99 -1.41 -3.37
N TYR A 219 14.66 -1.08 -2.26
CA TYR A 219 14.85 -1.99 -1.13
C TYR A 219 14.14 -1.43 0.11
N HIS A 220 13.26 -2.20 0.70
CA HIS A 220 12.44 -1.77 1.83
C HIS A 220 12.75 -2.60 3.09
N VAL A 221 12.96 -1.90 4.22
CA VAL A 221 13.21 -2.56 5.50
C VAL A 221 11.99 -3.34 5.98
N GLY A 222 10.83 -2.73 5.85
CA GLY A 222 9.55 -3.33 6.21
C GLY A 222 9.35 -3.51 7.72
N GLY A 223 8.15 -3.19 8.21
CA GLY A 223 7.80 -3.39 9.62
C GLY A 223 8.36 -2.35 10.60
N GLY A 224 8.98 -1.29 10.12
CA GLY A 224 9.60 -0.25 10.94
C GLY A 224 8.61 0.49 11.85
N THR A 225 7.39 0.74 11.39
CA THR A 225 6.40 1.52 12.15
C THR A 225 5.56 0.68 13.11
N LEU A 226 5.16 -0.53 12.73
CA LEU A 226 4.36 -1.43 13.57
C LEU A 226 4.92 -2.86 13.47
N PRO A 227 5.54 -3.38 14.54
CA PRO A 227 6.03 -4.77 14.60
C PRO A 227 4.95 -5.79 14.26
N LYS A 228 5.34 -6.94 13.68
CA LYS A 228 4.43 -8.03 13.29
C LYS A 228 3.55 -8.54 14.45
N SER A 229 4.04 -8.46 15.68
CA SER A 229 3.35 -8.93 16.89
C SER A 229 2.39 -7.91 17.54
N ASN A 230 2.18 -6.76 16.93
CA ASN A 230 1.31 -5.73 17.52
C ASN A 230 -0.17 -6.00 17.21
N PRO A 231 -1.04 -6.25 18.21
CA PRO A 231 -2.46 -6.51 18.01
C PRO A 231 -3.21 -5.34 17.33
N MET A 232 -2.69 -4.11 17.42
CA MET A 232 -3.25 -2.97 16.69
C MET A 232 -3.12 -3.15 15.17
N LYS A 233 -2.01 -3.72 14.71
CA LYS A 233 -1.80 -4.05 13.29
C LYS A 233 -2.86 -5.04 12.80
N THR A 234 -3.11 -6.11 13.56
CA THR A 234 -4.16 -7.08 13.26
C THR A 234 -5.53 -6.43 13.27
N PHE A 235 -5.84 -5.60 14.28
CA PHE A 235 -7.09 -4.85 14.33
C PHE A 235 -7.31 -3.98 13.09
N LEU A 236 -6.33 -3.16 12.71
CA LEU A 236 -6.42 -2.28 11.54
C LEU A 236 -6.59 -3.09 10.25
N ASN A 237 -5.79 -4.14 10.06
CA ASN A 237 -5.89 -4.98 8.86
C ASN A 237 -7.29 -5.60 8.69
N PHE A 238 -7.88 -6.18 9.73
CA PHE A 238 -9.21 -6.79 9.63
C PHE A 238 -10.32 -5.74 9.46
N ARG A 239 -10.29 -4.64 10.25
CA ARG A 239 -11.30 -3.58 10.18
C ARG A 239 -11.29 -2.89 8.82
N ASN A 240 -10.11 -2.46 8.39
CA ASN A 240 -9.94 -1.69 7.16
C ASN A 240 -10.21 -2.55 5.91
N ASN A 241 -9.76 -3.81 5.91
CA ASN A 241 -10.07 -4.73 4.82
C ASN A 241 -11.57 -4.98 4.66
N LEU A 242 -12.31 -5.19 5.76
CA LEU A 242 -13.77 -5.30 5.70
C LEU A 242 -14.44 -4.01 5.19
N THR A 243 -13.90 -2.85 5.57
CA THR A 243 -14.40 -1.54 5.10
C THR A 243 -14.11 -1.35 3.60
N MET A 244 -12.91 -1.69 3.18
CA MET A 244 -12.53 -1.67 1.75
C MET A 244 -13.46 -2.58 0.92
N LEU A 245 -13.74 -3.81 1.38
CA LEU A 245 -14.69 -4.71 0.75
C LEU A 245 -16.09 -4.10 0.66
N TYR A 246 -16.56 -3.50 1.76
CA TYR A 246 -17.85 -2.84 1.81
C TYR A 246 -17.97 -1.70 0.79
N LYS A 247 -16.95 -0.87 0.67
CA LYS A 247 -16.91 0.27 -0.26
C LYS A 247 -16.90 -0.18 -1.72
N ASN A 248 -16.08 -1.18 -2.06
CA ASN A 248 -15.66 -1.46 -3.44
C ASN A 248 -16.40 -2.63 -4.11
N LEU A 249 -16.87 -3.63 -3.35
CA LEU A 249 -17.62 -4.75 -3.94
C LEU A 249 -18.95 -4.31 -4.54
N SER A 250 -19.34 -4.94 -5.65
CA SER A 250 -20.70 -4.79 -6.22
C SER A 250 -21.78 -5.28 -5.26
N ASP A 251 -23.03 -4.83 -5.44
CA ASP A 251 -24.15 -5.25 -4.60
C ASP A 251 -24.40 -6.76 -4.70
N ASN A 252 -24.16 -7.33 -5.89
CA ASN A 252 -24.33 -8.75 -6.15
C ASN A 252 -23.31 -9.63 -5.39
N GLU A 253 -22.10 -9.14 -5.19
CA GLU A 253 -20.99 -9.85 -4.55
C GLU A 253 -20.95 -9.64 -3.04
N LEU A 254 -21.27 -8.42 -2.59
CA LEU A 254 -21.08 -7.96 -1.22
C LEU A 254 -21.64 -8.94 -0.19
N LYS A 255 -22.90 -9.31 -0.34
CA LYS A 255 -23.59 -10.18 0.64
C LYS A 255 -22.97 -11.57 0.75
N LYS A 256 -22.51 -12.13 -0.39
CA LYS A 256 -21.87 -13.45 -0.45
C LYS A 256 -20.46 -13.39 0.15
N VAL A 257 -19.68 -12.41 -0.25
CA VAL A 257 -18.30 -12.22 0.24
C VAL A 257 -18.29 -11.95 1.74
N MET A 258 -19.13 -11.04 2.24
CA MET A 258 -19.18 -10.69 3.65
C MET A 258 -19.63 -11.85 4.56
N ARG A 259 -20.50 -12.75 4.07
CA ARG A 259 -20.85 -14.00 4.78
C ARG A 259 -19.64 -14.95 4.87
N MET A 260 -18.91 -15.14 3.76
CA MET A 260 -17.72 -15.99 3.76
C MET A 260 -16.63 -15.40 4.66
N ARG A 261 -16.41 -14.09 4.60
CA ARG A 261 -15.46 -13.39 5.48
C ARG A 261 -15.83 -13.50 6.95
N TRP A 262 -17.12 -13.54 7.28
CA TRP A 262 -17.54 -13.81 8.66
C TRP A 262 -16.96 -15.14 9.16
N PHE A 263 -17.09 -16.19 8.37
CA PHE A 263 -16.55 -17.50 8.73
C PHE A 263 -15.02 -17.52 8.74
N LEU A 264 -14.39 -17.02 7.67
CA LEU A 264 -12.94 -17.06 7.51
C LEU A 264 -12.19 -16.20 8.53
N ASP A 265 -12.72 -15.03 8.89
CA ASP A 265 -12.08 -14.15 9.86
C ASP A 265 -12.06 -14.79 11.26
N TYR A 266 -13.14 -15.45 11.67
CA TYR A 266 -13.15 -16.17 12.95
C TYR A 266 -12.30 -17.42 12.91
N LEU A 267 -12.25 -18.13 11.78
CA LEU A 267 -11.30 -19.25 11.61
C LEU A 267 -9.85 -18.78 11.80
N ALA A 268 -9.48 -17.65 11.18
CA ALA A 268 -8.17 -17.04 11.37
C ALA A 268 -7.91 -16.62 12.82
N ALA A 269 -8.91 -16.06 13.51
CA ALA A 269 -8.78 -15.72 14.93
C ALA A 269 -8.48 -16.95 15.78
N PHE A 270 -9.19 -18.05 15.57
CA PHE A 270 -8.96 -19.30 16.31
C PHE A 270 -7.61 -19.94 15.95
N GLU A 271 -7.17 -19.83 14.71
CA GLU A 271 -5.82 -20.26 14.31
C GLU A 271 -4.74 -19.47 15.07
N MET A 272 -4.87 -18.14 15.13
CA MET A 272 -3.95 -17.28 15.90
C MET A 272 -3.93 -17.66 17.39
N LEU A 273 -5.07 -18.06 17.96
CA LEU A 273 -5.16 -18.49 19.36
C LEU A 273 -4.53 -19.86 19.61
N ILE A 274 -4.91 -20.85 18.80
CA ILE A 274 -4.57 -22.27 19.04
C ILE A 274 -3.14 -22.56 18.59
N LEU A 275 -2.78 -22.19 17.36
CA LEU A 275 -1.48 -22.46 16.77
C LEU A 275 -0.47 -21.35 17.11
N GLY A 276 -0.90 -20.09 17.01
CA GLY A 276 -0.05 -18.94 17.30
C GLY A 276 0.09 -18.61 18.78
N ARG A 277 -0.74 -19.16 19.65
CA ARG A 277 -0.84 -18.83 21.10
C ARG A 277 -0.94 -17.32 21.35
N ASN A 278 -1.52 -16.59 20.39
CA ASN A 278 -1.59 -15.13 20.40
C ASN A 278 -3.00 -14.64 20.80
N TRP A 279 -3.18 -14.46 22.10
CA TRP A 279 -4.44 -13.97 22.66
C TRP A 279 -4.75 -12.51 22.28
N GLY A 280 -3.70 -11.71 22.02
CA GLY A 280 -3.84 -10.32 21.58
C GLY A 280 -4.48 -10.22 20.21
N ASP A 281 -3.96 -10.95 19.22
CA ASP A 281 -4.47 -10.97 17.86
C ASP A 281 -5.85 -11.63 17.78
N PHE A 282 -6.10 -12.70 18.53
CA PHE A 282 -7.43 -13.28 18.66
C PHE A 282 -8.46 -12.21 19.03
N LYS A 283 -8.24 -11.47 20.12
CA LYS A 283 -9.13 -10.37 20.55
C LYS A 283 -9.22 -9.25 19.53
N ALA A 284 -8.13 -8.95 18.83
CA ALA A 284 -8.07 -7.88 17.85
C ALA A 284 -9.04 -8.14 16.67
N VAL A 285 -9.16 -9.38 16.19
CA VAL A 285 -10.12 -9.74 15.13
C VAL A 285 -11.56 -9.49 15.58
N PHE A 286 -11.93 -9.90 16.78
CA PHE A 286 -13.30 -9.65 17.30
C PHE A 286 -13.57 -8.15 17.44
N LYS A 287 -12.59 -7.38 17.97
CA LYS A 287 -12.70 -5.92 18.08
C LYS A 287 -12.84 -5.27 16.71
N ALA A 288 -12.06 -5.71 15.72
CA ALA A 288 -12.09 -5.20 14.35
C ALA A 288 -13.47 -5.39 13.71
N ARG A 289 -14.06 -6.59 13.82
CA ARG A 289 -15.39 -6.88 13.29
C ARG A 289 -16.48 -6.06 14.00
N LYS A 290 -16.38 -5.90 15.32
CA LYS A 290 -17.30 -5.04 16.09
C LYS A 290 -17.17 -3.58 15.63
N ALA A 291 -15.96 -3.05 15.49
CA ALA A 291 -15.70 -1.70 15.02
C ALA A 291 -16.22 -1.49 13.59
N PHE A 292 -15.94 -2.42 12.66
CA PHE A 292 -16.49 -2.38 11.31
C PHE A 292 -18.03 -2.30 11.33
N LYS A 293 -18.70 -3.13 12.13
CA LYS A 293 -20.17 -3.09 12.23
C LYS A 293 -20.67 -1.74 12.74
N ALA A 294 -19.95 -1.11 13.69
CA ALA A 294 -20.34 0.15 14.28
C ALA A 294 -20.20 1.34 13.32
N TRP A 295 -19.12 1.37 12.55
CA TRP A 295 -18.82 2.53 11.68
C TRP A 295 -19.19 2.34 10.20
N ARG A 296 -19.67 1.16 9.80
CA ARG A 296 -19.97 0.85 8.40
C ARG A 296 -20.88 1.88 7.74
N ALA A 297 -21.89 2.38 8.46
CA ALA A 297 -22.84 3.35 7.93
C ALA A 297 -22.19 4.68 7.52
N ASP A 298 -21.05 5.05 8.13
CA ASP A 298 -20.30 6.27 7.80
C ASP A 298 -19.70 6.21 6.38
N PHE A 299 -19.69 5.03 5.77
CA PHE A 299 -19.18 4.79 4.41
C PHE A 299 -20.28 4.58 3.36
N ASP A 300 -21.56 4.73 3.71
CA ASP A 300 -22.67 4.49 2.79
C ASP A 300 -22.67 5.48 1.62
N GLU A 301 -22.30 6.72 1.86
CA GLU A 301 -22.18 7.74 0.81
C GLU A 301 -20.99 7.47 -0.11
N ASP A 302 -19.82 7.13 0.48
CA ASP A 302 -18.64 6.74 -0.30
C ASP A 302 -18.95 5.55 -1.20
N ARG A 303 -19.60 4.51 -0.64
CA ARG A 303 -20.05 3.36 -1.42
C ARG A 303 -20.96 3.77 -2.57
N ARG A 304 -21.97 4.59 -2.32
CA ARG A 304 -22.88 5.06 -3.39
C ARG A 304 -22.13 5.78 -4.49
N ARG A 305 -21.19 6.67 -4.12
CA ARG A 305 -20.34 7.39 -5.07
C ARG A 305 -19.46 6.44 -5.89
N ILE A 306 -18.78 5.50 -5.24
CA ILE A 306 -17.91 4.51 -5.88
C ILE A 306 -18.72 3.63 -6.84
N GLN A 307 -19.89 3.12 -6.42
CA GLN A 307 -20.72 2.28 -7.30
C GLN A 307 -21.29 3.07 -8.48
N ALA A 308 -21.63 4.35 -8.28
CA ALA A 308 -22.11 5.22 -9.36
C ALA A 308 -21.01 5.58 -10.38
N SER A 309 -19.75 5.69 -9.94
CA SER A 309 -18.60 5.98 -10.82
C SER A 309 -17.97 4.74 -11.45
N ARG A 310 -18.49 3.54 -11.14
CA ARG A 310 -17.96 2.27 -11.65
C ARG A 310 -18.14 2.17 -13.17
N GLN A 311 -17.01 2.07 -13.88
CA GLN A 311 -16.95 1.80 -15.33
C GLN A 311 -16.65 0.33 -15.62
N GLU A 312 -15.82 -0.30 -14.74
CA GLU A 312 -15.42 -1.69 -14.89
C GLU A 312 -16.26 -2.61 -14.02
N THR A 313 -16.88 -3.60 -14.63
CA THR A 313 -17.65 -4.64 -13.94
C THR A 313 -16.80 -5.81 -13.51
N GLU A 314 -15.74 -6.12 -14.26
CA GLU A 314 -14.79 -7.18 -13.96
C GLU A 314 -13.37 -6.61 -13.92
N ILE A 315 -12.62 -6.96 -12.89
CA ILE A 315 -11.23 -6.60 -12.73
C ILE A 315 -10.40 -7.89 -12.79
N PRO A 316 -9.66 -8.14 -13.90
CA PRO A 316 -8.93 -9.39 -14.10
C PRO A 316 -7.90 -9.69 -13.00
N GLN A 317 -7.39 -8.66 -12.30
CA GLN A 317 -6.43 -8.78 -11.22
C GLN A 317 -7.05 -9.22 -9.88
N ILE A 318 -8.37 -9.44 -9.83
CA ILE A 318 -9.03 -10.13 -8.72
C ILE A 318 -9.04 -11.63 -9.04
N TYR A 319 -8.23 -12.38 -8.31
CA TYR A 319 -8.11 -13.84 -8.47
C TYR A 319 -9.39 -14.54 -8.06
N GLN A 320 -10.04 -15.24 -8.99
CA GLN A 320 -11.39 -15.79 -8.83
C GLN A 320 -11.47 -17.06 -7.93
N LYS A 321 -10.34 -17.51 -7.38
CA LYS A 321 -10.29 -18.60 -6.41
C LYS A 321 -9.93 -18.08 -5.02
N SER A 322 -10.09 -18.89 -3.97
CA SER A 322 -9.63 -18.55 -2.63
C SER A 322 -8.14 -18.78 -2.47
N ILE A 323 -7.38 -17.73 -2.14
CA ILE A 323 -5.95 -17.87 -1.89
C ILE A 323 -5.66 -18.76 -0.67
N LEU A 324 -6.53 -18.70 0.36
CA LEU A 324 -6.46 -19.58 1.52
C LEU A 324 -6.55 -21.05 1.12
N TRP A 325 -7.52 -21.39 0.27
CA TRP A 325 -7.68 -22.78 -0.21
C TRP A 325 -6.51 -23.24 -1.06
N GLN A 326 -6.05 -22.38 -1.96
CA GLN A 326 -4.88 -22.70 -2.80
C GLN A 326 -3.63 -22.93 -1.94
N TYR A 327 -3.39 -22.09 -0.95
CA TYR A 327 -2.21 -22.15 -0.11
C TYR A 327 -2.25 -23.32 0.88
N TYR A 328 -3.33 -23.46 1.67
CA TYR A 328 -3.38 -24.44 2.76
C TYR A 328 -3.83 -25.83 2.29
N ALA A 329 -4.78 -25.93 1.35
CA ALA A 329 -5.33 -27.22 0.92
C ALA A 329 -4.66 -27.77 -0.34
N LYS A 330 -4.20 -26.89 -1.27
CA LYS A 330 -3.57 -27.31 -2.54
C LYS A 330 -2.05 -27.21 -2.52
N GLY A 331 -1.45 -26.67 -1.45
CA GLY A 331 0.00 -26.55 -1.33
C GLY A 331 0.67 -25.53 -2.24
N LYS A 332 -0.12 -24.67 -2.92
CA LYS A 332 0.40 -23.63 -3.82
C LYS A 332 1.03 -22.51 -3.03
N LYS A 333 2.34 -22.36 -3.14
CA LYS A 333 3.14 -21.47 -2.29
C LYS A 333 3.72 -20.27 -3.00
N THR A 334 3.82 -20.31 -4.33
CA THR A 334 4.37 -19.25 -5.17
C THR A 334 3.28 -18.63 -6.05
N PHE A 335 3.51 -17.41 -6.51
CA PHE A 335 2.59 -16.76 -7.44
C PHE A 335 2.45 -17.56 -8.75
N LYS A 336 3.55 -18.14 -9.24
CA LYS A 336 3.56 -18.99 -10.44
C LYS A 336 2.66 -20.23 -10.29
N ASP A 337 2.56 -20.81 -9.09
CA ASP A 337 1.68 -21.96 -8.84
C ASP A 337 0.19 -21.62 -9.01
N LEU A 338 -0.19 -20.34 -8.87
CA LEU A 338 -1.58 -19.89 -8.94
C LEU A 338 -2.08 -19.70 -10.36
N MET A 339 -1.17 -19.33 -11.27
CA MET A 339 -1.46 -19.09 -12.68
C MET A 339 -1.47 -20.40 -13.46
#